data_dd425c3472195de15c26060153e17f8f
#
_entry.id   dd425c3472195de15c26060153e17f8f
#
_cell.length_a   1.000
_cell.length_b   1.000
_cell.length_c   1.000
_cell.angle_alpha   90.00
_cell.angle_beta   90.00
_cell.angle_gamma   90.00
#
_symmetry.space_group_name_H-M   'P 1'
#
loop_
_entity.id
_entity.type
_entity.pdbx_description
1 polymer ?
#
loop_
_entity_poly.entity_id
_entity_poly.type
_entity_poly.pdbx_seq_one_letter_code
_entity_poly.pdbx_strand_id
1 'polypeptide(L)'
;HLYERDCSIQRRNQKLIEIAPSPQLNEDQRNYIGDLAVKAAKAVGYENAGTVEFLLGTDNNFYFMEMNTRLQVEHTISETITGIDIVQEQIKIASGEKLRYKQEEISYRGFAIEFRINAEDPKQDFLPSFGKITRYYAAGGPGVRTDASIYTGYVIPPYYDSMCAKLTIWA
;
A
#
# COMPACT_ATOMS: atom_id res chain seq x y z
N HIS A 1 11.76 8.13 4.84
CA HIS A 1 10.39 7.64 4.60
C HIS A 1 9.91 7.97 3.18
N LEU A 2 8.88 7.26 2.72
CA LEU A 2 8.27 7.43 1.40
C LEU A 2 6.87 8.06 1.51
N TYR A 3 6.69 8.95 2.46
CA TYR A 3 5.43 9.60 2.81
C TYR A 3 4.37 8.62 3.33
N GLU A 4 3.19 9.15 3.60
CA GLU A 4 2.09 8.40 4.18
C GLU A 4 1.10 7.89 3.12
N ARG A 5 0.30 6.95 3.56
CA ARG A 5 -0.87 6.42 2.86
C ARG A 5 -2.08 6.55 3.76
N ASP A 6 -3.22 6.89 3.19
CA ASP A 6 -4.51 6.81 3.86
C ASP A 6 -5.16 5.47 3.54
N CYS A 7 -5.40 4.68 4.58
CA CYS A 7 -6.01 3.37 4.49
C CYS A 7 -7.34 3.30 5.26
N SER A 8 -8.03 4.43 5.39
CA SER A 8 -9.26 4.55 6.20
C SER A 8 -10.45 3.84 5.57
N ILE A 9 -10.45 3.63 4.24
CA ILE A 9 -11.57 2.99 3.54
C ILE A 9 -11.45 1.47 3.67
N GLN A 10 -12.20 0.93 4.61
CA GLN A 10 -12.15 -0.47 5.00
C GLN A 10 -13.55 -1.09 5.05
N ARG A 11 -13.60 -2.41 4.93
CA ARG A 11 -14.79 -3.22 5.22
C ARG A 11 -14.38 -4.34 6.17
N ARG A 12 -15.02 -4.42 7.35
CA ARG A 12 -14.71 -5.42 8.39
C ARG A 12 -13.21 -5.47 8.74
N ASN A 13 -12.62 -4.29 8.93
CA ASN A 13 -11.19 -4.09 9.20
C ASN A 13 -10.23 -4.55 8.07
N GLN A 14 -10.74 -4.81 6.88
CA GLN A 14 -9.91 -5.03 5.68
C GLN A 14 -9.85 -3.76 4.85
N LYS A 15 -8.63 -3.32 4.54
CA LYS A 15 -8.37 -2.22 3.61
C LYS A 15 -8.93 -2.58 2.23
N LEU A 16 -9.64 -1.65 1.61
CA LEU A 16 -10.24 -1.82 0.26
C LEU A 16 -9.70 -0.80 -0.74
N ILE A 17 -9.51 0.42 -0.28
CA ILE A 17 -9.01 1.53 -1.09
C ILE A 17 -7.96 2.25 -0.26
N GLU A 18 -6.82 2.48 -0.86
CA GLU A 18 -5.71 3.21 -0.26
C GLU A 18 -5.35 4.42 -1.13
N ILE A 19 -5.00 5.53 -0.50
CA ILE A 19 -4.70 6.80 -1.17
C ILE A 19 -3.34 7.31 -0.73
N ALA A 20 -2.54 7.82 -1.64
CA ALA A 20 -1.28 8.48 -1.34
C ALA A 20 -1.05 9.71 -2.23
N PRO A 21 -0.62 10.84 -1.65
CA PRO A 21 -0.61 11.12 -0.22
C PRO A 21 -2.02 11.26 0.35
N SER A 22 -2.18 11.25 1.67
CA SER A 22 -3.48 11.44 2.31
C SER A 22 -4.04 12.84 1.99
N PRO A 23 -5.28 12.94 1.51
CA PRO A 23 -5.91 14.23 1.29
C PRO A 23 -6.32 14.93 2.60
N GLN A 24 -6.29 14.24 3.72
CA GLN A 24 -6.70 14.75 5.02
C GLN A 24 -5.55 15.43 5.79
N LEU A 25 -4.29 15.17 5.40
CA LEU A 25 -3.12 15.74 6.09
C LEU A 25 -2.59 16.96 5.36
N ASN A 26 -2.27 18.00 6.13
CA ASN A 26 -1.44 19.10 5.64
C ASN A 26 0.06 18.73 5.68
N GLU A 27 0.91 19.57 5.11
CA GLU A 27 2.36 19.30 5.01
C GLU A 27 3.03 19.14 6.38
N ASP A 28 2.65 19.94 7.38
CA ASP A 28 3.24 19.85 8.72
C ASP A 28 2.89 18.51 9.39
N GLN A 29 1.64 18.08 9.26
CA GLN A 29 1.19 16.79 9.78
C GLN A 29 1.87 15.62 9.05
N ARG A 30 2.03 15.73 7.73
CA ARG A 30 2.71 14.73 6.90
C ARG A 30 4.18 14.57 7.31
N ASN A 31 4.88 15.67 7.48
CA ASN A 31 6.27 15.65 7.93
C ASN A 31 6.37 15.08 9.35
N TYR A 32 5.49 15.50 10.24
CA TYR A 32 5.48 15.03 11.63
C TYR A 32 5.25 13.53 11.75
N ILE A 33 4.27 12.97 11.03
CA ILE A 33 4.01 11.52 11.08
C ILE A 33 5.15 10.72 10.43
N GLY A 34 5.77 11.27 9.37
CA GLY A 34 6.94 10.68 8.75
C GLY A 34 8.13 10.59 9.71
N ASP A 35 8.40 11.67 10.44
CA ASP A 35 9.45 11.71 11.47
C ASP A 35 9.17 10.75 12.63
N LEU A 36 7.91 10.63 13.05
CA LEU A 36 7.52 9.65 14.08
C LEU A 36 7.79 8.22 13.61
N ALA A 37 7.46 7.90 12.37
CA ALA A 37 7.71 6.57 11.80
C ALA A 37 9.21 6.25 11.73
N VAL A 38 10.01 7.22 11.28
CA VAL A 38 11.48 7.08 11.25
C VAL A 38 12.06 6.92 12.65
N LYS A 39 11.56 7.70 13.61
CA LYS A 39 11.98 7.60 15.03
C LYS A 39 11.65 6.22 15.61
N ALA A 40 10.45 5.69 15.34
CA ALA A 40 10.05 4.36 15.78
C ALA A 40 10.97 3.27 15.19
N ALA A 41 11.24 3.31 13.88
CA ALA A 41 12.11 2.35 13.21
C ALA A 41 13.55 2.40 13.76
N LYS A 42 14.11 3.60 13.97
CA LYS A 42 15.45 3.78 14.55
C LYS A 42 15.54 3.27 15.98
N ALA A 43 14.49 3.46 16.80
CA ALA A 43 14.49 3.03 18.19
C ALA A 43 14.63 1.50 18.36
N VAL A 44 14.18 0.73 17.37
CA VAL A 44 14.29 -0.74 17.37
C VAL A 44 15.38 -1.27 16.45
N GLY A 45 16.18 -0.40 15.85
CA GLY A 45 17.24 -0.78 14.90
C GLY A 45 16.70 -1.50 13.68
N TYR A 46 15.51 -1.11 13.19
CA TYR A 46 14.87 -1.78 12.07
C TYR A 46 15.61 -1.53 10.75
N GLU A 47 15.88 -2.59 10.02
CA GLU A 47 16.44 -2.55 8.68
C GLU A 47 15.44 -3.06 7.64
N ASN A 48 15.58 -2.59 6.39
CA ASN A 48 14.74 -2.93 5.25
C ASN A 48 13.38 -2.18 5.22
N ALA A 49 12.46 -2.59 4.35
CA ALA A 49 11.16 -1.95 4.19
C ALA A 49 10.18 -2.36 5.29
N GLY A 50 9.49 -1.37 5.83
CA GLY A 50 8.45 -1.56 6.83
C GLY A 50 7.44 -0.42 6.78
N THR A 51 6.36 -0.57 7.53
CA THR A 51 5.33 0.46 7.66
C THR A 51 4.93 0.62 9.11
N VAL A 52 4.86 1.85 9.57
CA VAL A 52 4.30 2.20 10.87
C VAL A 52 2.89 2.69 10.65
N GLU A 53 1.92 2.07 11.32
CA GLU A 53 0.52 2.45 11.24
C GLU A 53 0.12 3.31 12.44
N PHE A 54 -0.65 4.37 12.15
CA PHE A 54 -1.17 5.30 13.13
C PHE A 54 -2.67 5.48 12.95
N LEU A 55 -3.35 5.82 14.02
CA LEU A 55 -4.71 6.35 13.99
C LEU A 55 -4.65 7.86 14.16
N LEU A 56 -5.34 8.60 13.29
CA LEU A 56 -5.57 10.03 13.47
C LEU A 56 -6.84 10.22 14.27
N GLY A 57 -6.70 10.74 15.49
CA GLY A 57 -7.83 11.03 16.35
C GLY A 57 -8.59 12.28 15.92
N THR A 58 -9.82 12.43 16.42
CA THR A 58 -10.64 13.64 16.22
C THR A 58 -10.05 14.90 16.87
N ASP A 59 -9.09 14.70 17.75
CA ASP A 59 -8.26 15.72 18.40
C ASP A 59 -7.02 16.11 17.57
N ASN A 60 -6.91 15.61 16.34
CA ASN A 60 -5.76 15.76 15.43
C ASN A 60 -4.44 15.18 15.98
N ASN A 61 -4.48 14.29 16.96
CA ASN A 61 -3.31 13.57 17.42
C ASN A 61 -3.14 12.25 16.69
N PHE A 62 -1.87 11.86 16.49
CA PHE A 62 -1.53 10.55 15.93
C PHE A 62 -1.27 9.55 17.07
N TYR A 63 -1.96 8.44 17.01
CA TYR A 63 -1.81 7.34 17.96
C TYR A 63 -1.14 6.15 17.26
N PHE A 64 0.01 5.73 17.78
CA PHE A 64 0.70 4.55 17.26
C PHE A 64 -0.19 3.32 17.40
N MET A 65 -0.29 2.54 16.36
CA MET A 65 -1.06 1.30 16.33
C MET A 65 -0.14 0.09 16.26
N GLU A 66 0.62 -0.03 15.19
CA GLU A 66 1.55 -1.15 15.00
C GLU A 66 2.67 -0.80 14.02
N MET A 67 3.68 -1.68 13.96
CA MET A 67 4.68 -1.67 12.91
C MET A 67 4.64 -2.99 12.14
N ASN A 68 4.43 -2.91 10.84
CA ASN A 68 4.51 -4.04 9.93
C ASN A 68 5.93 -4.15 9.38
N THR A 69 6.68 -5.15 9.83
CA THR A 69 8.08 -5.39 9.45
C THR A 69 8.20 -6.16 8.14
N ARG A 70 7.44 -5.74 7.14
CA ARG A 70 7.37 -6.36 5.81
C ARG A 70 6.84 -5.38 4.79
N LEU A 71 6.95 -5.75 3.52
CA LEU A 71 6.23 -5.08 2.44
C LEU A 71 4.71 -5.27 2.63
N GLN A 72 3.94 -4.23 2.37
CA GLN A 72 2.48 -4.27 2.42
C GLN A 72 1.87 -4.34 1.01
N VAL A 73 0.60 -4.75 0.92
CA VAL A 73 -0.15 -4.83 -0.35
C VAL A 73 -0.13 -3.49 -1.05
N GLU A 74 -0.39 -2.43 -0.32
CA GLU A 74 -0.53 -1.05 -0.79
C GLU A 74 0.79 -0.31 -1.07
N HIS A 75 1.92 -1.02 -1.15
CA HIS A 75 3.22 -0.41 -1.47
C HIS A 75 3.23 0.30 -2.83
N THR A 76 2.41 -0.18 -3.77
CA THR A 76 2.37 0.33 -5.14
C THR A 76 2.01 1.80 -5.24
N ILE A 77 1.15 2.32 -4.35
CA ILE A 77 0.84 3.76 -4.36
C ILE A 77 2.02 4.61 -3.91
N SER A 78 2.81 4.16 -2.93
CA SER A 78 4.05 4.84 -2.52
C SER A 78 5.10 4.82 -3.64
N GLU A 79 5.26 3.69 -4.33
CA GLU A 79 6.13 3.57 -5.49
C GLU A 79 5.69 4.52 -6.62
N THR A 80 4.39 4.57 -6.87
CA THR A 80 3.82 5.37 -7.96
C THR A 80 4.05 6.86 -7.76
N ILE A 81 3.83 7.39 -6.54
CA ILE A 81 4.00 8.82 -6.28
C ILE A 81 5.46 9.23 -6.13
N THR A 82 6.36 8.32 -5.68
CA THR A 82 7.78 8.65 -5.42
C THR A 82 8.72 8.24 -6.54
N GLY A 83 8.30 7.30 -7.40
CA GLY A 83 9.16 6.71 -8.43
C GLY A 83 10.22 5.77 -7.88
N ILE A 84 10.12 5.34 -6.61
CA ILE A 84 11.08 4.44 -5.97
C ILE A 84 10.51 3.02 -5.94
N ASP A 85 11.21 2.06 -6.53
CA ASP A 85 10.90 0.64 -6.50
C ASP A 85 11.32 0.05 -5.16
N ILE A 86 10.35 -0.15 -4.26
CA ILE A 86 10.60 -0.63 -2.88
C ILE A 86 11.14 -2.05 -2.91
N VAL A 87 10.62 -2.91 -3.77
CA VAL A 87 11.07 -4.31 -3.87
C VAL A 87 12.51 -4.39 -4.33
N GLN A 88 12.88 -3.59 -5.33
CA GLN A 88 14.27 -3.50 -5.79
C GLN A 88 15.20 -3.03 -4.67
N GLU A 89 14.82 -2.00 -3.93
CA GLU A 89 15.62 -1.51 -2.80
C GLU A 89 15.70 -2.53 -1.66
N GLN A 90 14.63 -3.30 -1.38
CA GLN A 90 14.70 -4.41 -0.42
C GLN A 90 15.75 -5.46 -0.79
N ILE A 91 15.81 -5.83 -2.08
CA ILE A 91 16.77 -6.82 -2.58
C ILE A 91 18.20 -6.28 -2.42
N LYS A 92 18.44 -5.01 -2.78
CA LYS A 92 19.75 -4.36 -2.62
C LYS A 92 20.20 -4.31 -1.17
N ILE A 93 19.32 -3.89 -0.26
CA ILE A 93 19.62 -3.85 1.18
C ILE A 93 19.96 -5.26 1.69
N ALA A 94 19.17 -6.27 1.30
CA ALA A 94 19.42 -7.66 1.68
C ALA A 94 20.75 -8.21 1.10
N SER A 95 21.25 -7.63 0.02
CA SER A 95 22.54 -7.92 -0.58
C SER A 95 23.71 -7.19 0.10
N GLY A 96 23.43 -6.38 1.13
CA GLY A 96 24.42 -5.61 1.89
C GLY A 96 24.71 -4.22 1.32
N GLU A 97 23.95 -3.77 0.31
CA GLU A 97 24.08 -2.41 -0.22
C GLU A 97 23.43 -1.39 0.72
N LYS A 98 24.02 -0.20 0.76
CA LYS A 98 23.41 0.92 1.49
C LYS A 98 22.30 1.55 0.64
N LEU A 99 21.25 2.02 1.32
CA LEU A 99 20.22 2.82 0.68
C LEU A 99 20.84 4.06 0.01
N ARG A 100 20.56 4.25 -1.27
CA ARG A 100 21.17 5.31 -2.10
C ARG A 100 20.49 6.67 -1.99
N TYR A 101 19.30 6.71 -1.41
CA TYR A 101 18.52 7.94 -1.26
C TYR A 101 18.74 8.58 0.09
N LYS A 102 18.86 9.90 0.10
CA LYS A 102 18.69 10.71 1.30
C LYS A 102 17.26 11.22 1.38
N GLN A 103 16.79 11.55 2.58
CA GLN A 103 15.38 11.97 2.75
C GLN A 103 15.05 13.24 1.95
N GLU A 104 15.97 14.19 1.88
CA GLU A 104 15.81 15.43 1.12
C GLU A 104 15.75 15.25 -0.41
N GLU A 105 16.16 14.09 -0.91
CA GLU A 105 16.11 13.72 -2.33
C GLU A 105 14.79 13.04 -2.70
N ILE A 106 14.02 12.61 -1.69
CA ILE A 106 12.74 11.92 -1.91
C ILE A 106 11.63 12.96 -1.97
N SER A 107 10.95 13.00 -3.09
CA SER A 107 9.75 13.82 -3.30
C SER A 107 8.62 12.96 -3.81
N TYR A 108 7.40 13.44 -3.69
CA TYR A 108 6.25 12.80 -4.32
C TYR A 108 5.64 13.70 -5.39
N ARG A 109 4.95 13.10 -6.34
CA ARG A 109 4.27 13.80 -7.43
C ARG A 109 2.90 13.22 -7.69
N GLY A 110 1.89 14.10 -7.77
CA GLY A 110 0.50 13.72 -8.02
C GLY A 110 -0.12 12.95 -6.87
N PHE A 111 -1.19 12.24 -7.18
CA PHE A 111 -1.92 11.38 -6.27
C PHE A 111 -2.07 9.98 -6.86
N ALA A 112 -2.02 8.97 -6.01
CA ALA A 112 -2.29 7.60 -6.40
C ALA A 112 -3.39 7.01 -5.53
N ILE A 113 -4.27 6.22 -6.15
CA ILE A 113 -5.32 5.46 -5.46
C ILE A 113 -5.15 4.00 -5.88
N GLU A 114 -5.13 3.10 -4.89
CA GLU A 114 -5.14 1.66 -5.11
C GLU A 114 -6.52 1.10 -4.72
N PHE A 115 -7.02 0.19 -5.54
CA PHE A 115 -8.22 -0.60 -5.27
C PHE A 115 -7.83 -2.07 -5.15
N ARG A 116 -8.23 -2.71 -4.08
CA ARG A 116 -8.13 -4.17 -3.97
C ARG A 116 -9.29 -4.82 -4.71
N ILE A 117 -8.97 -5.68 -5.65
CA ILE A 117 -9.95 -6.43 -6.44
C ILE A 117 -10.09 -7.81 -5.82
N ASN A 118 -11.21 -8.02 -5.14
CA ASN A 118 -11.49 -9.24 -4.40
C ASN A 118 -12.54 -10.10 -5.10
N ALA A 119 -12.36 -11.41 -5.10
CA ALA A 119 -13.37 -12.37 -5.52
C ALA A 119 -14.39 -12.58 -4.40
N GLU A 120 -15.42 -11.73 -4.37
CA GLU A 120 -16.44 -11.70 -3.33
C GLU A 120 -17.82 -11.48 -3.95
N ASP A 121 -18.85 -12.06 -3.35
CA ASP A 121 -20.24 -11.94 -3.83
C ASP A 121 -20.99 -10.86 -3.02
N PRO A 122 -21.29 -9.69 -3.62
CA PRO A 122 -22.05 -8.63 -2.95
C PRO A 122 -23.46 -9.05 -2.52
N LYS A 123 -24.05 -10.04 -3.18
CA LYS A 123 -25.39 -10.54 -2.84
C LYS A 123 -25.38 -11.45 -1.61
N GLN A 124 -24.21 -11.96 -1.25
CA GLN A 124 -23.99 -12.79 -0.07
C GLN A 124 -23.14 -12.07 0.96
N ASP A 125 -23.38 -10.77 1.14
CA ASP A 125 -22.67 -9.95 2.12
C ASP A 125 -21.15 -10.02 1.96
N PHE A 126 -20.68 -10.02 0.70
CA PHE A 126 -19.26 -10.07 0.33
C PHE A 126 -18.52 -11.30 0.84
N LEU A 127 -19.20 -12.43 0.95
CA LEU A 127 -18.50 -13.69 1.19
C LEU A 127 -17.53 -14.00 0.04
N PRO A 128 -16.36 -14.60 0.35
CA PRO A 128 -15.43 -15.04 -0.68
C PRO A 128 -16.10 -15.95 -1.70
N SER A 129 -15.86 -15.67 -2.97
CA SER A 129 -16.40 -16.42 -4.09
C SER A 129 -15.26 -17.15 -4.81
N PHE A 130 -15.27 -18.45 -4.76
CA PHE A 130 -14.25 -19.30 -5.36
C PHE A 130 -14.73 -19.84 -6.71
N GLY A 131 -13.80 -20.29 -7.56
CA GLY A 131 -14.12 -20.91 -8.82
C GLY A 131 -13.31 -20.39 -9.99
N LYS A 132 -13.75 -20.76 -11.20
CA LYS A 132 -13.03 -20.45 -12.43
C LYS A 132 -13.35 -19.07 -12.94
N ILE A 133 -12.31 -18.27 -13.20
CA ILE A 133 -12.41 -17.00 -13.91
C ILE A 133 -12.75 -17.28 -15.39
N THR A 134 -13.95 -16.95 -15.78
CA THR A 134 -14.39 -17.18 -17.17
C THR A 134 -13.88 -16.11 -18.13
N ARG A 135 -13.66 -14.90 -17.61
CA ARG A 135 -13.17 -13.75 -18.40
C ARG A 135 -12.42 -12.77 -17.51
N TYR A 136 -11.25 -12.33 -17.97
CA TYR A 136 -10.43 -11.30 -17.29
C TYR A 136 -9.89 -10.30 -18.30
N TYR A 137 -10.11 -9.02 -18.04
CA TYR A 137 -9.51 -7.91 -18.76
C TYR A 137 -8.97 -6.91 -17.74
N ALA A 138 -7.66 -6.74 -17.75
CA ALA A 138 -7.03 -5.71 -16.93
C ALA A 138 -7.25 -4.33 -17.55
N ALA A 139 -7.51 -3.34 -16.72
CA ALA A 139 -7.43 -1.94 -17.11
C ALA A 139 -5.97 -1.60 -17.44
N GLY A 140 -5.77 -0.66 -18.38
CA GLY A 140 -4.44 -0.23 -18.79
C GLY A 140 -4.48 1.20 -19.37
N GLY A 141 -3.30 1.77 -19.56
CA GLY A 141 -3.10 3.12 -20.10
C GLY A 141 -2.16 3.95 -19.22
N PRO A 142 -1.87 5.20 -19.62
CA PRO A 142 -1.03 6.09 -18.83
C PRO A 142 -1.61 6.28 -17.41
N GLY A 143 -0.75 6.17 -16.39
CA GLY A 143 -1.17 6.31 -14.99
C GLY A 143 -1.95 5.12 -14.42
N VAL A 144 -2.04 3.99 -15.14
CA VAL A 144 -2.73 2.79 -14.67
C VAL A 144 -1.75 1.65 -14.50
N ARG A 145 -1.66 1.11 -13.28
CA ARG A 145 -0.88 -0.09 -12.93
C ARG A 145 -1.81 -1.17 -12.40
N THR A 146 -1.73 -2.36 -12.99
CA THR A 146 -2.46 -3.53 -12.50
C THR A 146 -1.47 -4.61 -12.09
N ASP A 147 -1.48 -5.00 -10.82
CA ASP A 147 -0.76 -6.15 -10.30
C ASP A 147 -1.77 -7.28 -10.03
N ALA A 148 -1.71 -8.35 -10.79
CA ALA A 148 -2.67 -9.44 -10.73
C ALA A 148 -1.99 -10.81 -10.73
N SER A 149 -2.57 -11.74 -9.97
CA SER A 149 -2.18 -13.15 -9.98
C SER A 149 -3.12 -14.01 -10.81
N ILE A 150 -4.16 -13.42 -11.39
CA ILE A 150 -5.24 -14.10 -12.12
C ILE A 150 -5.17 -13.88 -13.62
N TYR A 151 -5.79 -14.80 -14.36
CA TYR A 151 -5.96 -14.75 -15.81
C TYR A 151 -7.25 -15.48 -16.21
N THR A 152 -7.71 -15.30 -17.44
CA THR A 152 -8.87 -16.05 -17.96
C THR A 152 -8.61 -17.57 -17.90
N GLY A 153 -9.43 -18.29 -17.19
CA GLY A 153 -9.28 -19.73 -16.95
C GLY A 153 -8.65 -20.10 -15.59
N TYR A 154 -8.08 -19.14 -14.87
CA TYR A 154 -7.56 -19.37 -13.52
C TYR A 154 -8.67 -19.82 -12.58
N VAL A 155 -8.36 -20.76 -11.68
CA VAL A 155 -9.29 -21.22 -10.64
C VAL A 155 -8.85 -20.64 -9.31
N ILE A 156 -9.69 -19.80 -8.72
CA ILE A 156 -9.45 -19.19 -7.40
C ILE A 156 -9.62 -20.29 -6.35
N PRO A 157 -8.56 -20.64 -5.61
CA PRO A 157 -8.62 -21.68 -4.61
C PRO A 157 -9.28 -21.17 -3.30
N PRO A 158 -9.94 -22.05 -2.53
CA PRO A 158 -10.58 -21.65 -1.27
C PRO A 158 -9.62 -21.54 -0.07
N TYR A 159 -8.32 -21.68 -0.28
CA TYR A 159 -7.33 -21.81 0.79
C TYR A 159 -6.63 -20.51 1.15
N TYR A 160 -6.83 -19.46 0.36
CA TYR A 160 -6.15 -18.17 0.48
C TYR A 160 -7.15 -17.02 0.49
N ASP A 161 -6.63 -15.80 0.65
CA ASP A 161 -7.41 -14.58 0.56
C ASP A 161 -8.15 -14.46 -0.79
N SER A 162 -9.29 -13.79 -0.77
CA SER A 162 -10.10 -13.50 -1.97
C SER A 162 -9.46 -12.47 -2.91
N MET A 163 -8.39 -11.81 -2.52
CA MET A 163 -7.74 -10.78 -3.33
C MET A 163 -7.11 -11.38 -4.59
N CYS A 164 -7.60 -10.93 -5.74
CA CYS A 164 -7.18 -11.40 -7.06
C CYS A 164 -6.18 -10.47 -7.73
N ALA A 165 -6.36 -9.18 -7.52
CA ALA A 165 -5.56 -8.15 -8.14
C ALA A 165 -5.62 -6.87 -7.30
N LYS A 166 -4.74 -5.93 -7.62
CA LYS A 166 -4.83 -4.54 -7.20
C LYS A 166 -4.66 -3.64 -8.41
N LEU A 167 -5.45 -2.59 -8.44
CA LEU A 167 -5.46 -1.59 -9.49
C LEU A 167 -5.03 -0.27 -8.88
N THR A 168 -3.90 0.25 -9.32
CA THR A 168 -3.38 1.56 -8.90
C THR A 168 -3.56 2.56 -10.03
N ILE A 169 -4.15 3.71 -9.72
CA ILE A 169 -4.35 4.82 -10.66
C ILE A 169 -3.62 6.03 -10.10
N TRP A 170 -2.89 6.70 -11.00
CA TRP A 170 -2.12 7.91 -10.70
C TRP A 170 -2.52 9.06 -11.60
N ALA A 171 -2.60 10.28 -11.01
CA ALA A 171 -2.83 11.54 -11.71
C ALA A 171 -2.07 12.70 -11.07
#